data_b366760d31a194bcd6fbca6820721090
#
_entry.id   b366760d31a194bcd6fbca6820721090
#
_cell.length_a   1.000
_cell.length_b   1.000
_cell.length_c   1.000
_cell.angle_alpha   90.00
_cell.angle_beta   90.00
_cell.angle_gamma   90.00
#
_symmetry.space_group_name_H-M   'P 1'
#
loop_
_entity.id
_entity.type
_entity.pdbx_description
1 polymer ?
#
loop_
_entity_poly.entity_id
_entity_poly.type
_entity_poly.pdbx_seq_one_letter_code
_entity_poly.pdbx_strand_id
1 'polypeptide(L)'
;MTSLLSDERQADALPDDDDSSNSPLLPSPAGQLTRRAFLAESGTTGIAGILASAPMAASVGSAAQADADAAPPSSSSMALALRVNGKPHALQVDPRTTLLDLLREQMALPGTKKGCDHGQCGAYTVLVNNRRINSCLALALSHDGAEITTIEGLARGSELHPMQAAFIKHDGFQCGYCTSGQICSAVGMLREAEQGAPSHVTADVRRTGPVAQLSDAEIRERMSGNICRCGAYPGIVAAVREVSLMPRAGNTRRSRA
;
A
#
# COMPACT_ATOMS: atom_id res chain seq x y z
N MET A 1 -39.72 16.82 -52.38
CA MET A 1 -40.22 17.74 -51.38
C MET A 1 -39.47 17.41 -50.10
N THR A 2 -38.29 18.05 -49.93
CA THR A 2 -38.07 19.18 -49.02
C THR A 2 -38.29 18.77 -47.55
N SER A 3 -37.26 18.65 -46.70
CA SER A 3 -36.66 19.75 -45.98
C SER A 3 -35.42 19.29 -45.21
N LEU A 4 -34.35 20.01 -45.39
CA LEU A 4 -33.12 20.08 -44.60
C LEU A 4 -33.44 20.73 -43.27
N LEU A 5 -32.93 20.20 -42.18
CA LEU A 5 -32.65 20.99 -40.98
C LEU A 5 -31.24 20.64 -40.48
N SER A 6 -30.38 21.59 -40.75
CA SER A 6 -29.07 21.78 -40.17
C SER A 6 -29.23 22.11 -38.68
N ASP A 7 -28.55 21.39 -37.83
CA ASP A 7 -28.36 21.77 -36.42
C ASP A 7 -26.89 22.16 -36.20
N GLU A 8 -26.69 23.47 -36.12
CA GLU A 8 -25.42 24.12 -35.81
C GLU A 8 -25.07 23.88 -34.34
N ARG A 9 -23.99 23.16 -34.13
CA ARG A 9 -23.37 23.07 -32.80
C ARG A 9 -22.67 24.38 -32.45
N GLN A 10 -23.27 25.15 -31.59
CA GLN A 10 -22.71 26.32 -30.95
C GLN A 10 -21.60 25.87 -30.00
N ALA A 11 -20.37 26.22 -30.33
CA ALA A 11 -19.23 26.08 -29.45
C ALA A 11 -19.29 27.20 -28.41
N ASP A 12 -19.60 26.84 -27.17
CA ASP A 12 -19.48 27.75 -26.03
C ASP A 12 -18.00 27.96 -25.73
N ALA A 13 -17.51 29.16 -26.09
CA ALA A 13 -16.21 29.64 -25.69
C ALA A 13 -16.21 29.98 -24.18
N LEU A 14 -15.26 29.40 -23.45
CA LEU A 14 -14.97 29.80 -22.08
C LEU A 14 -14.37 31.22 -22.06
N PRO A 15 -14.75 32.09 -21.11
CA PRO A 15 -14.15 33.40 -20.99
C PRO A 15 -12.72 33.31 -20.45
N ASP A 16 -11.81 34.03 -21.09
CA ASP A 16 -10.47 34.32 -20.64
C ASP A 16 -10.56 35.30 -19.45
N ASP A 17 -10.35 34.80 -18.22
CA ASP A 17 -10.14 35.63 -17.05
C ASP A 17 -8.68 36.04 -16.94
N ASP A 18 -8.31 37.07 -17.68
CA ASP A 18 -7.09 37.83 -17.47
C ASP A 18 -7.45 39.05 -16.59
N ASP A 19 -7.38 38.88 -15.27
CA ASP A 19 -7.44 40.01 -14.33
C ASP A 19 -6.22 40.00 -13.41
N SER A 20 -5.17 40.62 -13.91
CA SER A 20 -4.00 41.02 -13.16
C SER A 20 -4.33 42.29 -12.36
N SER A 21 -5.08 42.20 -11.29
CA SER A 21 -5.28 43.32 -10.34
C SER A 21 -4.46 43.11 -9.07
N ASN A 22 -3.35 43.76 -9.04
CA ASN A 22 -2.72 44.56 -8.01
C ASN A 22 -3.37 44.50 -6.61
N SER A 23 -3.05 43.47 -5.84
CA SER A 23 -3.32 43.42 -4.40
C SER A 23 -2.09 43.94 -3.64
N PRO A 24 -2.25 44.88 -2.70
CA PRO A 24 -1.14 45.38 -1.90
C PRO A 24 -0.60 44.28 -0.99
N LEU A 25 0.72 44.09 -1.06
CA LEU A 25 1.47 43.15 -0.22
C LEU A 25 1.31 43.56 1.25
N LEU A 26 0.63 42.73 2.02
CA LEU A 26 0.65 42.85 3.48
C LEU A 26 2.08 42.56 3.98
N PRO A 27 2.58 43.32 4.97
CA PRO A 27 3.92 43.10 5.52
C PRO A 27 3.98 41.72 6.20
N SER A 28 4.98 40.93 5.80
CA SER A 28 5.25 39.63 6.43
C SER A 28 5.62 39.83 7.90
N PRO A 29 5.11 38.97 8.81
CA PRO A 29 5.54 39.01 10.21
C PRO A 29 7.04 38.68 10.30
N ALA A 30 7.76 39.57 11.01
CA ALA A 30 9.17 39.40 11.30
C ALA A 30 9.44 38.07 11.98
N GLY A 31 10.23 37.17 11.34
CA GLY A 31 10.67 35.93 11.95
C GLY A 31 10.75 34.70 11.04
N GLN A 32 10.41 34.78 9.76
CA GLN A 32 10.63 33.64 8.87
C GLN A 32 12.04 33.68 8.28
N LEU A 33 12.92 32.80 8.79
CA LEU A 33 14.23 32.52 8.24
C LEU A 33 14.07 31.96 6.81
N THR A 34 14.49 32.74 5.81
CA THR A 34 14.55 32.23 4.43
C THR A 34 15.66 31.17 4.32
N ARG A 35 15.50 30.20 3.40
CA ARG A 35 16.56 29.18 3.13
C ARG A 35 17.93 29.80 2.89
N ARG A 36 17.99 30.99 2.31
CA ARG A 36 19.23 31.71 2.00
C ARG A 36 19.85 32.32 3.26
N ALA A 37 19.04 32.81 4.20
CA ALA A 37 19.52 33.33 5.48
C ALA A 37 20.07 32.19 6.37
N PHE A 38 19.37 31.03 6.39
CA PHE A 38 19.84 29.86 7.11
C PHE A 38 21.19 29.34 6.61
N LEU A 39 21.41 29.30 5.30
CA LEU A 39 22.69 28.86 4.72
C LEU A 39 23.81 29.87 4.92
N ALA A 40 23.52 31.17 4.99
CA ALA A 40 24.51 32.20 5.24
C ALA A 40 25.01 32.22 6.70
N GLU A 41 24.11 31.98 7.66
CA GLU A 41 24.49 31.90 9.09
C GLU A 41 25.22 30.61 9.45
N SER A 42 24.93 29.49 8.76
CA SER A 42 25.64 28.23 8.99
C SER A 42 27.09 28.21 8.52
N GLY A 43 27.49 29.15 7.66
CA GLY A 43 28.85 29.24 7.10
C GLY A 43 29.86 30.05 7.94
N THR A 44 29.41 30.86 8.90
CA THR A 44 30.30 31.77 9.63
C THR A 44 30.74 31.28 11.01
N THR A 45 30.18 30.20 11.54
CA THR A 45 30.56 29.65 12.85
C THR A 45 31.64 28.56 12.79
N GLY A 46 32.19 28.25 11.61
CA GLY A 46 33.12 27.13 11.40
C GLY A 46 34.65 27.48 11.49
N ILE A 47 35.09 28.72 11.59
CA ILE A 47 36.54 29.06 11.42
C ILE A 47 37.17 29.84 12.58
N ALA A 48 36.48 30.13 13.68
CA ALA A 48 37.03 30.93 14.78
C ALA A 48 37.43 30.13 16.04
N GLY A 49 37.59 28.81 15.97
CA GLY A 49 37.79 27.93 17.13
C GLY A 49 39.13 27.21 17.25
N ILE A 50 40.15 27.51 16.45
CA ILE A 50 41.45 26.84 16.57
C ILE A 50 42.54 27.91 16.81
N LEU A 51 42.76 28.32 18.04
CA LEU A 51 44.01 28.85 18.63
C LEU A 51 43.76 29.41 20.04
N ALA A 52 43.66 28.55 21.03
CA ALA A 52 44.03 28.87 22.43
C ALA A 52 44.16 27.54 23.21
N SER A 53 45.37 27.00 23.19
CA SER A 53 45.78 25.92 24.07
C SER A 53 46.26 26.53 25.42
N ALA A 54 45.50 26.28 26.47
CA ALA A 54 45.99 26.39 27.86
C ALA A 54 45.38 25.21 28.67
N PRO A 55 46.18 24.45 29.42
CA PRO A 55 45.66 23.35 30.23
C PRO A 55 45.12 23.89 31.55
N MET A 56 43.82 23.87 31.76
CA MET A 56 43.25 23.94 33.10
C MET A 56 42.67 22.57 33.43
N ALA A 57 43.34 21.90 34.37
CA ALA A 57 42.80 20.75 35.05
C ALA A 57 41.57 21.19 35.84
N ALA A 58 40.39 20.84 35.33
CA ALA A 58 39.15 20.93 36.08
C ALA A 58 38.63 19.48 36.30
N SER A 59 38.54 19.14 37.56
CA SER A 59 37.93 17.91 38.04
C SER A 59 36.55 17.74 37.46
N VAL A 60 36.42 16.74 36.60
CA VAL A 60 35.11 16.31 36.06
C VAL A 60 34.44 15.55 37.20
N GLY A 61 33.56 16.23 37.93
CA GLY A 61 32.58 15.56 38.74
C GLY A 61 31.78 14.61 37.85
N SER A 62 31.81 13.33 38.20
CA SER A 62 30.96 12.31 37.58
C SER A 62 29.51 12.71 37.81
N ALA A 63 28.93 13.41 36.83
CA ALA A 63 27.49 13.52 36.73
C ALA A 63 27.00 12.09 36.42
N ALA A 64 26.29 11.52 37.37
CA ALA A 64 25.55 10.28 37.17
C ALA A 64 24.74 10.43 35.90
N GLN A 65 25.10 9.66 34.87
CA GLN A 65 24.24 9.43 33.73
C GLN A 65 22.95 8.83 34.29
N ALA A 66 21.93 9.65 34.36
CA ALA A 66 20.58 9.15 34.58
C ALA A 66 20.29 8.22 33.40
N ASP A 67 20.07 6.95 33.73
CA ASP A 67 19.65 5.93 32.82
C ASP A 67 18.36 6.39 32.12
N ALA A 68 18.52 7.03 30.95
CA ALA A 68 17.43 7.43 30.08
C ALA A 68 16.97 6.26 29.19
N ASP A 69 17.43 5.05 29.48
CA ASP A 69 17.02 3.80 28.82
C ASP A 69 16.25 2.87 29.76
N ALA A 70 15.35 3.43 30.54
CA ALA A 70 14.25 2.60 31.02
C ALA A 70 13.34 2.35 29.81
N ALA A 71 13.57 1.24 29.12
CA ALA A 71 12.59 0.69 28.20
C ALA A 71 11.23 0.73 28.89
N PRO A 72 10.15 1.19 28.24
CA PRO A 72 8.83 1.19 28.85
C PRO A 72 8.56 -0.22 29.38
N PRO A 73 7.88 -0.36 30.54
CA PRO A 73 7.66 -1.64 31.19
C PRO A 73 7.17 -2.63 30.14
N SER A 74 7.82 -3.79 30.10
CA SER A 74 7.57 -4.84 29.13
C SER A 74 6.07 -5.00 28.94
N SER A 75 5.59 -4.57 27.77
CA SER A 75 4.23 -4.81 27.34
C SER A 75 3.94 -6.30 27.56
N SER A 76 2.81 -6.61 28.16
CA SER A 76 2.39 -7.97 28.38
C SER A 76 2.34 -8.68 27.03
N SER A 77 3.37 -9.47 26.68
CA SER A 77 3.38 -10.25 25.45
C SER A 77 2.31 -11.34 25.56
N MET A 78 1.63 -11.61 24.46
CA MET A 78 0.61 -12.64 24.35
C MET A 78 1.02 -13.70 23.33
N ALA A 79 0.69 -14.95 23.63
CA ALA A 79 0.94 -16.04 22.69
C ALA A 79 0.03 -15.91 21.47
N LEU A 80 0.61 -16.14 20.30
CA LEU A 80 -0.05 -16.13 19.01
C LEU A 80 0.40 -17.35 18.21
N ALA A 81 -0.55 -18.15 17.72
CA ALA A 81 -0.29 -19.26 16.83
C ALA A 81 -0.97 -18.99 15.47
N LEU A 82 -0.23 -19.03 14.37
CA LEU A 82 -0.77 -18.84 13.02
C LEU A 82 0.05 -19.60 11.98
N ARG A 83 -0.48 -19.73 10.79
CA ARG A 83 0.23 -20.32 9.65
C ARG A 83 0.54 -19.21 8.65
N VAL A 84 1.82 -19.05 8.27
CA VAL A 84 2.23 -18.07 7.26
C VAL A 84 2.88 -18.82 6.10
N ASN A 85 2.33 -18.64 4.91
CA ASN A 85 2.81 -19.29 3.69
C ASN A 85 2.94 -20.83 3.87
N GLY A 86 1.92 -21.41 4.52
CA GLY A 86 1.85 -22.85 4.79
C GLY A 86 2.68 -23.35 5.98
N LYS A 87 3.52 -22.51 6.60
CA LYS A 87 4.36 -22.89 7.75
C LYS A 87 3.69 -22.46 9.07
N PRO A 88 3.65 -23.34 10.08
CA PRO A 88 3.14 -22.98 11.41
C PRO A 88 4.17 -22.11 12.16
N HIS A 89 3.67 -21.14 12.90
CA HIS A 89 4.46 -20.25 13.76
C HIS A 89 3.77 -20.11 15.12
N ALA A 90 4.58 -20.15 16.18
CA ALA A 90 4.17 -19.83 17.55
C ALA A 90 5.04 -18.68 18.02
N LEU A 91 4.45 -17.55 18.37
CA LEU A 91 5.13 -16.29 18.60
C LEU A 91 4.63 -15.68 19.92
N GLN A 92 5.45 -14.78 20.49
CA GLN A 92 5.03 -13.89 21.56
C GLN A 92 4.97 -12.47 20.99
N VAL A 93 3.82 -11.84 21.06
CA VAL A 93 3.61 -10.53 20.43
C VAL A 93 3.01 -9.53 21.41
N ASP A 94 3.36 -8.27 21.27
CA ASP A 94 2.66 -7.17 21.94
C ASP A 94 1.22 -7.09 21.37
N PRO A 95 0.18 -6.96 22.21
CA PRO A 95 -1.21 -6.86 21.77
C PRO A 95 -1.49 -5.78 20.72
N ARG A 96 -0.65 -4.76 20.68
CA ARG A 96 -0.77 -3.64 19.74
C ARG A 96 -0.12 -3.89 18.38
N THR A 97 0.62 -4.99 18.24
CA THR A 97 1.33 -5.32 17.01
C THR A 97 0.35 -5.53 15.86
N THR A 98 0.51 -4.76 14.78
CA THR A 98 -0.25 -4.99 13.56
C THR A 98 0.23 -6.25 12.85
N LEU A 99 -0.64 -6.87 12.05
CA LEU A 99 -0.23 -8.00 11.22
C LEU A 99 0.87 -7.59 10.24
N LEU A 100 0.86 -6.35 9.74
CA LEU A 100 1.90 -5.80 8.88
C LEU A 100 3.26 -5.79 9.57
N ASP A 101 3.33 -5.25 10.78
CA ASP A 101 4.57 -5.16 11.54
C ASP A 101 5.07 -6.55 11.96
N LEU A 102 4.17 -7.45 12.36
CA LEU A 102 4.53 -8.85 12.63
C LEU A 102 5.22 -9.48 11.42
N LEU A 103 4.61 -9.41 10.23
CA LEU A 103 5.15 -10.01 9.02
C LEU A 103 6.50 -9.42 8.63
N ARG A 104 6.64 -8.10 8.70
CA ARG A 104 7.84 -7.40 8.25
C ARG A 104 8.99 -7.46 9.24
N GLU A 105 8.71 -7.12 10.49
CA GLU A 105 9.75 -6.85 11.50
C GLU A 105 10.13 -8.10 12.30
N GLN A 106 9.15 -8.99 12.58
CA GLN A 106 9.43 -10.18 13.38
C GLN A 106 9.65 -11.43 12.52
N MET A 107 8.97 -11.51 11.38
CA MET A 107 9.05 -12.69 10.51
C MET A 107 9.96 -12.51 9.28
N ALA A 108 10.56 -11.33 9.11
CA ALA A 108 11.41 -10.97 7.98
C ALA A 108 10.77 -11.26 6.60
N LEU A 109 9.47 -10.97 6.46
CA LEU A 109 8.72 -11.05 5.21
C LEU A 109 8.44 -9.64 4.65
N PRO A 110 9.45 -8.97 4.06
CA PRO A 110 9.36 -7.57 3.65
C PRO A 110 8.61 -7.36 2.33
N GLY A 111 8.13 -8.41 1.69
CA GLY A 111 7.35 -8.32 0.45
C GLY A 111 6.06 -7.54 0.63
N THR A 112 5.39 -7.68 1.77
CA THR A 112 4.26 -6.84 2.17
C THR A 112 4.77 -5.45 2.53
N LYS A 113 4.39 -4.41 1.77
CA LYS A 113 5.00 -3.07 1.88
C LYS A 113 4.24 -2.15 2.82
N LYS A 114 4.97 -1.41 3.65
CA LYS A 114 4.42 -0.38 4.54
C LYS A 114 4.36 0.96 3.79
N GLY A 115 3.20 1.27 3.19
CA GLY A 115 2.95 2.50 2.46
C GLY A 115 2.39 3.59 3.38
N CYS A 116 1.08 3.81 3.36
CA CYS A 116 0.43 4.85 4.17
C CYS A 116 0.22 4.46 5.64
N ASP A 117 0.23 3.18 5.97
CA ASP A 117 0.04 2.61 7.31
C ASP A 117 -1.31 2.92 7.99
N HIS A 118 -2.31 3.31 7.21
CA HIS A 118 -3.66 3.63 7.70
C HIS A 118 -4.78 3.19 6.73
N GLY A 119 -4.57 2.09 6.01
CA GLY A 119 -5.63 1.42 5.24
C GLY A 119 -5.91 1.97 3.85
N GLN A 120 -5.27 3.05 3.38
CA GLN A 120 -5.66 3.75 2.16
C GLN A 120 -4.99 3.24 0.89
N CYS A 121 -3.72 2.81 0.94
CA CYS A 121 -2.94 2.55 -0.27
C CYS A 121 -2.98 1.11 -0.78
N GLY A 122 -3.36 0.13 0.04
CA GLY A 122 -3.41 -1.28 -0.32
C GLY A 122 -2.05 -1.97 -0.54
N ALA A 123 -0.91 -1.28 -0.37
CA ALA A 123 0.43 -1.86 -0.59
C ALA A 123 0.76 -3.03 0.37
N TYR A 124 0.05 -3.12 1.46
CA TYR A 124 0.16 -4.10 2.53
C TYR A 124 -0.93 -5.19 2.48
N THR A 125 -1.66 -5.32 1.37
CA THR A 125 -2.68 -6.36 1.21
C THR A 125 -2.07 -7.74 1.30
N VAL A 126 -2.64 -8.58 2.16
CA VAL A 126 -2.34 -10.01 2.30
C VAL A 126 -3.64 -10.81 2.21
N LEU A 127 -3.52 -12.13 2.10
CA LEU A 127 -4.66 -13.03 2.14
C LEU A 127 -4.72 -13.72 3.51
N VAL A 128 -5.80 -13.50 4.26
CA VAL A 128 -6.09 -14.20 5.51
C VAL A 128 -7.26 -15.14 5.26
N ASN A 129 -7.06 -16.43 5.44
CA ASN A 129 -8.05 -17.45 5.12
C ASN A 129 -8.63 -17.26 3.70
N ASN A 130 -7.75 -16.95 2.74
CA ASN A 130 -8.07 -16.66 1.35
C ASN A 130 -8.85 -15.35 1.07
N ARG A 131 -9.08 -14.50 2.07
CA ARG A 131 -9.72 -13.19 1.91
C ARG A 131 -8.65 -12.09 1.95
N ARG A 132 -8.71 -11.12 1.05
CA ARG A 132 -7.81 -9.97 1.07
C ARG A 132 -8.15 -9.04 2.23
N ILE A 133 -7.12 -8.64 2.98
CA ILE A 133 -7.24 -7.67 4.06
C ILE A 133 -6.07 -6.68 4.05
N ASN A 134 -6.30 -5.53 4.65
CA ASN A 134 -5.27 -4.53 4.91
C ASN A 134 -4.53 -4.86 6.20
N SER A 135 -3.35 -5.47 6.12
CA SER A 135 -2.59 -5.93 7.29
C SER A 135 -2.17 -4.80 8.25
N CYS A 136 -2.10 -3.55 7.78
CA CYS A 136 -1.81 -2.39 8.64
C CYS A 136 -2.97 -2.01 9.59
N LEU A 137 -4.20 -2.41 9.28
CA LEU A 137 -5.38 -2.17 10.11
C LEU A 137 -5.81 -3.40 10.94
N ALA A 138 -5.09 -4.51 10.79
CA ALA A 138 -5.39 -5.77 11.46
C ALA A 138 -4.40 -6.00 12.60
N LEU A 139 -4.88 -6.19 13.82
CA LEU A 139 -4.03 -6.63 14.92
C LEU A 139 -3.64 -8.08 14.73
N ALA A 140 -2.37 -8.41 14.96
CA ALA A 140 -1.86 -9.77 14.77
C ALA A 140 -2.64 -10.79 15.61
N LEU A 141 -2.93 -10.47 16.87
CA LEU A 141 -3.67 -11.32 17.79
C LEU A 141 -5.11 -11.63 17.36
N SER A 142 -5.75 -10.76 16.56
CA SER A 142 -7.11 -11.03 16.05
C SER A 142 -7.13 -12.12 14.99
N HIS A 143 -5.95 -12.60 14.57
CA HIS A 143 -5.76 -13.65 13.57
C HIS A 143 -5.15 -14.94 14.15
N ASP A 144 -5.30 -15.16 15.45
CA ASP A 144 -4.88 -16.43 16.07
C ASP A 144 -5.54 -17.61 15.36
N GLY A 145 -4.76 -18.65 15.04
CA GLY A 145 -5.21 -19.82 14.29
C GLY A 145 -5.40 -19.59 12.78
N ALA A 146 -5.22 -18.37 12.26
CA ALA A 146 -5.47 -18.07 10.87
C ALA A 146 -4.35 -18.57 9.92
N GLU A 147 -4.74 -18.79 8.66
CA GLU A 147 -3.80 -19.01 7.55
C GLU A 147 -3.57 -17.72 6.77
N ILE A 148 -2.32 -17.28 6.72
CA ILE A 148 -1.91 -16.04 6.08
C ILE A 148 -1.05 -16.37 4.86
N THR A 149 -1.41 -15.82 3.71
CA THR A 149 -0.59 -15.90 2.51
C THR A 149 -0.13 -14.50 2.13
N THR A 150 1.19 -14.32 2.08
CA THR A 150 1.84 -13.10 1.60
C THR A 150 2.31 -13.29 0.15
N ILE A 151 2.88 -12.25 -0.44
CA ILE A 151 3.42 -12.32 -1.81
C ILE A 151 4.49 -13.41 -1.96
N GLU A 152 5.28 -13.65 -0.91
CA GLU A 152 6.32 -14.68 -0.89
C GLU A 152 5.74 -16.09 -0.91
N GLY A 153 4.50 -16.28 -0.46
CA GLY A 153 3.84 -17.58 -0.42
C GLY A 153 3.01 -17.92 -1.65
N LEU A 154 2.92 -17.02 -2.64
CA LEU A 154 2.15 -17.29 -3.86
C LEU A 154 2.91 -18.17 -4.84
N ALA A 155 4.21 -17.97 -5.00
CA ALA A 155 5.07 -18.80 -5.84
C ALA A 155 5.34 -20.17 -5.19
N ARG A 156 5.60 -21.19 -6.01
CA ARG A 156 5.98 -22.54 -5.57
C ARG A 156 7.39 -22.85 -6.05
N GLY A 157 8.38 -22.63 -5.18
CA GLY A 157 9.78 -22.74 -5.59
C GLY A 157 10.12 -21.72 -6.68
N SER A 158 10.56 -22.17 -7.84
CA SER A 158 10.85 -21.33 -9.01
C SER A 158 9.62 -21.04 -9.89
N GLU A 159 8.49 -21.67 -9.64
CA GLU A 159 7.28 -21.49 -10.41
C GLU A 159 6.48 -20.30 -9.87
N LEU A 160 6.35 -19.26 -10.70
CA LEU A 160 5.56 -18.08 -10.35
C LEU A 160 4.06 -18.41 -10.36
N HIS A 161 3.33 -17.78 -9.45
CA HIS A 161 1.86 -17.80 -9.53
C HIS A 161 1.42 -17.14 -10.84
N PRO A 162 0.36 -17.61 -11.52
CA PRO A 162 -0.13 -17.03 -12.79
C PRO A 162 -0.29 -15.51 -12.74
N MET A 163 -0.75 -14.95 -11.63
CA MET A 163 -0.88 -13.52 -11.44
C MET A 163 0.49 -12.81 -11.44
N GLN A 164 1.51 -13.39 -10.82
CA GLN A 164 2.87 -12.84 -10.84
C GLN A 164 3.44 -12.84 -12.26
N ALA A 165 3.27 -13.93 -12.99
CA ALA A 165 3.70 -14.04 -14.38
C ALA A 165 2.98 -13.04 -15.29
N ALA A 166 1.67 -12.87 -15.11
CA ALA A 166 0.88 -11.90 -15.88
C ALA A 166 1.28 -10.46 -15.60
N PHE A 167 1.62 -10.11 -14.34
CA PHE A 167 2.14 -8.79 -14.01
C PHE A 167 3.46 -8.48 -14.70
N ILE A 168 4.35 -9.46 -14.85
CA ILE A 168 5.59 -9.31 -15.62
C ILE A 168 5.28 -9.12 -17.10
N LYS A 169 4.41 -9.97 -17.66
CA LYS A 169 4.07 -9.96 -19.09
C LYS A 169 3.42 -8.66 -19.54
N HIS A 170 2.60 -8.04 -18.70
CA HIS A 170 1.81 -6.84 -19.03
C HIS A 170 2.36 -5.55 -18.42
N ASP A 171 3.61 -5.56 -17.92
CA ASP A 171 4.20 -4.39 -17.25
C ASP A 171 3.28 -3.81 -16.16
N GLY A 172 2.65 -4.68 -15.35
CA GLY A 172 1.73 -4.31 -14.29
C GLY A 172 2.40 -3.59 -13.11
N PHE A 173 3.63 -3.12 -13.27
CA PHE A 173 4.40 -2.39 -12.26
C PHE A 173 5.48 -1.50 -12.89
N GLN A 174 5.95 -0.50 -12.12
CA GLN A 174 7.16 0.28 -12.45
C GLN A 174 8.13 0.24 -11.26
N CYS A 175 7.93 1.06 -10.22
CA CYS A 175 8.82 1.03 -9.05
C CYS A 175 8.72 -0.25 -8.21
N GLY A 176 7.69 -1.06 -8.39
CA GLY A 176 7.47 -2.31 -7.67
C GLY A 176 6.90 -2.19 -6.26
N TYR A 177 6.79 -0.97 -5.69
CA TYR A 177 6.42 -0.80 -4.29
C TYR A 177 5.00 -1.29 -3.96
N CYS A 178 4.00 -0.95 -4.76
CA CYS A 178 2.62 -1.41 -4.56
C CYS A 178 2.35 -2.82 -5.10
N THR A 179 3.29 -3.42 -5.84
CA THR A 179 3.06 -4.61 -6.66
C THR A 179 2.65 -5.83 -5.84
N SER A 180 3.28 -6.05 -4.69
CA SER A 180 2.90 -7.15 -3.78
C SER A 180 1.44 -7.06 -3.33
N GLY A 181 1.01 -5.87 -2.91
CA GLY A 181 -0.37 -5.61 -2.54
C GLY A 181 -1.34 -5.74 -3.71
N GLN A 182 -0.97 -5.25 -4.89
CA GLN A 182 -1.77 -5.39 -6.11
C GLN A 182 -1.99 -6.86 -6.49
N ILE A 183 -0.93 -7.67 -6.47
CA ILE A 183 -1.01 -9.10 -6.80
C ILE A 183 -1.86 -9.85 -5.78
N CYS A 184 -1.62 -9.67 -4.47
CA CYS A 184 -2.42 -10.32 -3.41
C CYS A 184 -3.89 -9.89 -3.50
N SER A 185 -4.15 -8.60 -3.76
CA SER A 185 -5.51 -8.09 -3.93
C SER A 185 -6.19 -8.69 -5.16
N ALA A 186 -5.48 -8.78 -6.30
CA ALA A 186 -6.01 -9.40 -7.52
C ALA A 186 -6.37 -10.88 -7.32
N VAL A 187 -5.52 -11.64 -6.64
CA VAL A 187 -5.79 -13.05 -6.31
C VAL A 187 -7.04 -13.18 -5.43
N GLY A 188 -7.16 -12.35 -4.39
CA GLY A 188 -8.33 -12.34 -3.51
C GLY A 188 -9.61 -11.91 -4.24
N MET A 189 -9.52 -10.85 -5.05
CA MET A 189 -10.63 -10.32 -5.85
C MET A 189 -11.18 -11.35 -6.83
N LEU A 190 -10.33 -12.11 -7.50
CA LEU A 190 -10.78 -13.16 -8.40
C LEU A 190 -11.58 -14.24 -7.67
N ARG A 191 -11.20 -14.59 -6.44
CA ARG A 191 -11.97 -15.52 -5.59
C ARG A 191 -13.32 -14.93 -5.17
N GLU A 192 -13.35 -13.66 -4.81
CA GLU A 192 -14.60 -12.95 -4.49
C GLU A 192 -15.56 -12.94 -5.68
N ALA A 193 -15.06 -12.69 -6.89
CA ALA A 193 -15.85 -12.75 -8.11
C ALA A 193 -16.38 -14.16 -8.39
N GLU A 194 -15.60 -15.22 -8.14
CA GLU A 194 -16.03 -16.61 -8.22
C GLU A 194 -17.15 -16.96 -7.24
N GLN A 195 -17.11 -16.37 -6.07
CA GLN A 195 -18.12 -16.55 -5.03
C GLN A 195 -19.38 -15.71 -5.30
N GLY A 196 -19.38 -14.92 -6.38
CA GLY A 196 -20.51 -14.07 -6.74
C GLY A 196 -20.63 -12.79 -5.91
N ALA A 197 -19.55 -12.38 -5.23
CA ALA A 197 -19.55 -11.13 -4.50
C ALA A 197 -19.77 -9.95 -5.47
N PRO A 198 -20.76 -9.06 -5.25
CA PRO A 198 -21.04 -7.95 -6.13
C PRO A 198 -19.98 -6.84 -5.97
N SER A 199 -19.92 -5.91 -6.94
CA SER A 199 -19.19 -4.65 -6.90
C SER A 199 -20.13 -3.49 -7.21
N HIS A 200 -19.67 -2.24 -7.10
CA HIS A 200 -20.47 -1.06 -7.42
C HIS A 200 -20.91 -1.01 -8.90
N VAL A 201 -20.17 -1.66 -9.79
CA VAL A 201 -20.50 -1.71 -11.22
C VAL A 201 -21.21 -2.99 -11.63
N THR A 202 -21.57 -3.86 -10.68
CA THR A 202 -22.36 -5.06 -10.95
C THR A 202 -23.77 -4.67 -11.33
N ALA A 203 -24.18 -4.98 -12.56
CA ALA A 203 -25.47 -4.53 -13.14
C ALA A 203 -26.69 -5.07 -12.37
N ASP A 204 -26.63 -6.29 -11.86
CA ASP A 204 -27.70 -6.89 -11.06
C ASP A 204 -27.12 -7.61 -9.84
N VAL A 205 -27.17 -6.93 -8.69
CA VAL A 205 -26.66 -7.45 -7.40
C VAL A 205 -27.51 -8.62 -6.84
N ARG A 206 -28.69 -8.88 -7.39
CA ARG A 206 -29.56 -10.00 -6.99
C ARG A 206 -29.12 -11.32 -7.61
N ARG A 207 -28.30 -11.27 -8.67
CA ARG A 207 -27.75 -12.48 -9.28
C ARG A 207 -26.79 -13.14 -8.29
N THR A 208 -27.15 -14.33 -7.86
CA THR A 208 -26.30 -15.20 -7.06
C THR A 208 -25.50 -16.11 -7.98
N GLY A 209 -24.19 -16.23 -7.73
CA GLY A 209 -23.32 -17.14 -8.47
C GLY A 209 -22.10 -16.43 -9.08
N PRO A 210 -21.17 -17.23 -9.61
CA PRO A 210 -19.91 -16.71 -10.13
C PRO A 210 -20.12 -15.64 -11.21
N VAL A 211 -19.29 -14.59 -11.17
CA VAL A 211 -19.19 -13.64 -12.27
C VAL A 211 -18.48 -14.35 -13.42
N ALA A 212 -19.22 -14.68 -14.46
CA ALA A 212 -18.74 -15.52 -15.56
C ALA A 212 -17.57 -14.86 -16.33
N GLN A 213 -17.61 -13.55 -16.47
CA GLN A 213 -16.57 -12.76 -17.14
C GLN A 213 -16.49 -11.38 -16.50
N LEU A 214 -15.28 -11.01 -16.07
CA LEU A 214 -15.00 -9.68 -15.52
C LEU A 214 -14.74 -8.70 -16.65
N SER A 215 -15.52 -7.62 -16.71
CA SER A 215 -15.21 -6.47 -17.55
C SER A 215 -14.07 -5.65 -16.96
N ASP A 216 -13.45 -4.79 -17.77
CA ASP A 216 -12.44 -3.85 -17.27
C ASP A 216 -12.98 -2.91 -16.19
N ALA A 217 -14.25 -2.53 -16.28
CA ALA A 217 -14.90 -1.72 -15.26
C ALA A 217 -14.99 -2.48 -13.94
N GLU A 218 -15.39 -3.76 -13.95
CA GLU A 218 -15.40 -4.64 -12.78
C GLU A 218 -14.00 -4.80 -12.17
N ILE A 219 -12.97 -5.01 -13.00
CA ILE A 219 -11.59 -5.15 -12.54
C ILE A 219 -11.12 -3.86 -11.88
N ARG A 220 -11.32 -2.69 -12.52
CA ARG A 220 -10.92 -1.38 -11.97
C ARG A 220 -11.61 -1.10 -10.64
N GLU A 221 -12.92 -1.34 -10.58
CA GLU A 221 -13.70 -1.12 -9.36
C GLU A 221 -13.19 -2.00 -8.22
N ARG A 222 -13.06 -3.30 -8.45
CA ARG A 222 -12.62 -4.26 -7.43
C ARG A 222 -11.18 -4.05 -6.96
N MET A 223 -10.35 -3.41 -7.79
CA MET A 223 -8.96 -3.07 -7.50
C MET A 223 -8.76 -1.62 -7.02
N SER A 224 -9.82 -0.83 -6.88
CA SER A 224 -9.75 0.61 -6.53
C SER A 224 -9.09 0.89 -5.18
N GLY A 225 -9.12 -0.07 -4.23
CA GLY A 225 -8.43 0.04 -2.95
C GLY A 225 -6.90 -0.12 -2.99
N ASN A 226 -6.30 -0.36 -4.17
CA ASN A 226 -4.86 -0.55 -4.32
C ASN A 226 -4.28 0.55 -5.22
N ILE A 227 -3.56 1.50 -4.61
CA ILE A 227 -3.05 2.70 -5.29
C ILE A 227 -1.67 2.42 -5.90
N CYS A 228 -1.51 2.77 -7.19
CA CYS A 228 -0.22 2.78 -7.88
C CYS A 228 0.17 4.22 -8.25
N ARG A 229 1.16 4.79 -7.55
CA ARG A 229 1.62 6.17 -7.81
C ARG A 229 2.28 6.33 -9.19
N CYS A 230 2.85 5.25 -9.73
CA CYS A 230 3.46 5.24 -11.06
C CYS A 230 2.43 5.14 -12.20
N GLY A 231 1.16 4.89 -11.90
CA GLY A 231 0.10 4.82 -12.91
C GLY A 231 0.09 3.55 -13.75
N ALA A 232 0.64 2.42 -13.27
CA ALA A 232 0.70 1.16 -14.03
C ALA A 232 -0.67 0.46 -14.19
N TYR A 233 -1.78 1.17 -13.95
CA TYR A 233 -3.14 0.61 -13.97
C TYR A 233 -3.52 -0.10 -15.28
N PRO A 234 -3.16 0.38 -16.49
CA PRO A 234 -3.48 -0.35 -17.72
C PRO A 234 -2.88 -1.75 -17.74
N GLY A 235 -1.60 -1.90 -17.35
CA GLY A 235 -0.92 -3.18 -17.25
C GLY A 235 -1.51 -4.07 -16.16
N ILE A 236 -1.86 -3.50 -14.99
CA ILE A 236 -2.52 -4.22 -13.90
C ILE A 236 -3.85 -4.80 -14.36
N VAL A 237 -4.70 -3.99 -15.01
CA VAL A 237 -6.00 -4.44 -15.54
C VAL A 237 -5.83 -5.54 -16.58
N ALA A 238 -4.85 -5.40 -17.50
CA ALA A 238 -4.56 -6.40 -18.52
C ALA A 238 -4.10 -7.73 -17.89
N ALA A 239 -3.22 -7.69 -16.88
CA ALA A 239 -2.75 -8.86 -16.16
C ALA A 239 -3.89 -9.60 -15.45
N VAL A 240 -4.74 -8.87 -14.72
CA VAL A 240 -5.89 -9.44 -14.03
C VAL A 240 -6.88 -10.04 -15.02
N ARG A 241 -7.15 -9.37 -16.13
CA ARG A 241 -8.02 -9.88 -17.20
C ARG A 241 -7.50 -11.19 -17.75
N GLU A 242 -6.20 -11.27 -18.11
CA GLU A 242 -5.61 -12.51 -18.61
C GLU A 242 -5.83 -13.68 -17.63
N VAL A 243 -5.49 -13.48 -16.37
CA VAL A 243 -5.63 -14.54 -15.35
C VAL A 243 -7.10 -14.91 -15.11
N SER A 244 -8.03 -13.95 -15.20
CA SER A 244 -9.47 -14.22 -15.04
C SER A 244 -10.02 -15.16 -16.12
N LEU A 245 -9.39 -15.21 -17.28
CA LEU A 245 -9.80 -16.05 -18.42
C LEU A 245 -9.10 -17.43 -18.44
N MET A 246 -8.10 -17.64 -17.56
CA MET A 246 -7.39 -18.92 -17.50
C MET A 246 -8.29 -20.05 -16.94
N PRO A 247 -8.22 -21.27 -17.50
CA PRO A 247 -8.87 -22.43 -16.91
C PRO A 247 -8.31 -22.69 -15.50
N ARG A 248 -9.17 -22.77 -14.52
CA ARG A 248 -8.74 -22.98 -13.12
C ARG A 248 -8.56 -24.46 -12.84
N ALA A 249 -7.37 -24.85 -12.41
CA ALA A 249 -7.07 -26.18 -11.92
C ALA A 249 -7.85 -26.43 -10.62
N GLY A 250 -9.08 -26.95 -10.68
CA GLY A 250 -9.85 -27.28 -9.46
C GLY A 250 -11.32 -27.60 -9.63
N ASN A 251 -11.93 -27.35 -10.79
CA ASN A 251 -13.38 -27.57 -10.93
C ASN A 251 -13.76 -28.92 -11.59
N THR A 252 -12.83 -29.83 -11.77
CA THR A 252 -13.10 -31.16 -12.35
C THR A 252 -13.66 -32.18 -11.36
N ARG A 253 -13.91 -31.80 -10.09
CA ARG A 253 -14.45 -32.76 -9.09
C ARG A 253 -15.97 -32.67 -8.82
N ARG A 254 -16.71 -31.76 -9.45
CA ARG A 254 -18.16 -31.62 -9.20
C ARG A 254 -19.09 -32.12 -10.31
N SER A 255 -18.58 -32.73 -11.38
CA SER A 255 -19.44 -33.28 -12.44
C SER A 255 -19.50 -34.83 -12.49
N ARG A 256 -19.15 -35.51 -11.39
CA ARG A 256 -19.38 -36.97 -11.23
C ARG A 256 -19.93 -37.24 -9.83
N ALA A 257 -21.18 -36.94 -9.63
CA ALA A 257 -22.04 -37.54 -8.62
C ALA A 257 -23.50 -37.42 -9.10
#